data_fe09d638a3d1f981768bad9737d8947c
#
_entry.id   fe09d638a3d1f981768bad9737d8947c
#
_cell.length_a   1.000
_cell.length_b   1.000
_cell.length_c   1.000
_cell.angle_alpha   90.00
_cell.angle_beta   90.00
_cell.angle_gamma   90.00
#
_symmetry.space_group_name_H-M   'P 1'
#
loop_
_entity.id
_entity.type
_entity.pdbx_description
1 polymer ?
#
loop_
_entity_poly.entity_id
_entity_poly.type
_entity_poly.pdbx_seq_one_letter_code
_entity_poly.pdbx_strand_id
1 'polypeptide(L)'
;MTDKQIYAAIEAADHEVRLVIGEFFNTRFNIIKVERVPCSGLSYNGITDQQALIGSIKQAAASAKKMVGASVQQVILAIPAFNLKRISLKSTVDIEGIDGTVTIQDVRNAIKKAEAVNIGNDSALIQTVCVKYTVNGMTTRRIPLGEKCSQLIVDIDLLCADRKFAYDLVTCVEKAGLKVMDIFADIYAVGKEAALFEQSVDRQVIVLKVERDATTLGLLYKGRFAASTILAMGLGNIASAAVEKYGINMKNVIELIKYSARLDQT
;
A
#
# COMPACT_ATOMS: atom_id res chain seq x y z
N MET A 1 -8.47 14.56 27.90
CA MET A 1 -9.10 13.55 27.02
C MET A 1 -8.11 13.25 25.92
N THR A 2 -7.51 12.07 25.92
CA THR A 2 -6.64 11.63 24.83
C THR A 2 -7.53 11.43 23.62
N ASP A 3 -7.34 12.28 22.58
CA ASP A 3 -8.06 12.13 21.32
C ASP A 3 -7.73 10.75 20.72
N LYS A 4 -8.71 9.87 20.73
CA LYS A 4 -8.63 8.59 20.05
C LYS A 4 -8.73 8.84 18.56
N GLN A 5 -7.60 8.77 17.87
CA GLN A 5 -7.57 8.90 16.43
C GLN A 5 -7.75 7.52 15.79
N ILE A 6 -8.92 7.31 15.17
CA ILE A 6 -9.27 6.07 14.49
C ILE A 6 -8.84 6.16 13.03
N TYR A 7 -8.18 5.13 12.55
CA TYR A 7 -7.77 4.97 11.16
C TYR A 7 -8.46 3.75 10.56
N ALA A 8 -8.81 3.86 9.30
CA ALA A 8 -9.34 2.75 8.53
C ALA A 8 -8.55 2.62 7.22
N ALA A 9 -8.10 1.43 6.92
CA ALA A 9 -7.46 1.10 5.65
C ALA A 9 -8.26 0.04 4.92
N ILE A 10 -8.44 0.21 3.62
CA ILE A 10 -9.14 -0.73 2.76
C ILE A 10 -8.22 -1.24 1.67
N GLU A 11 -8.22 -2.54 1.46
CA GLU A 11 -7.56 -3.23 0.37
C GLU A 11 -8.59 -4.03 -0.42
N ALA A 12 -8.58 -3.88 -1.72
CA ALA A 12 -9.29 -4.76 -2.63
C ALA A 12 -8.26 -5.70 -3.28
N ALA A 13 -8.22 -6.92 -2.79
CA ALA A 13 -7.31 -7.95 -3.23
C ALA A 13 -8.05 -8.98 -4.10
N ASP A 14 -7.30 -9.89 -4.67
CA ASP A 14 -7.85 -10.99 -5.45
C ASP A 14 -8.95 -11.75 -4.68
N HIS A 15 -10.19 -11.66 -5.18
CA HIS A 15 -11.40 -12.25 -4.60
C HIS A 15 -11.82 -11.81 -3.20
N GLU A 16 -11.20 -10.78 -2.63
CA GLU A 16 -11.52 -10.35 -1.26
C GLU A 16 -11.39 -8.83 -1.09
N VAL A 17 -12.30 -8.24 -0.32
CA VAL A 17 -12.15 -6.88 0.23
C VAL A 17 -11.79 -7.01 1.70
N ARG A 18 -10.69 -6.36 2.10
CA ARG A 18 -10.20 -6.29 3.48
C ARG A 18 -10.33 -4.87 4.00
N LEU A 19 -11.02 -4.69 5.12
CA LEU A 19 -11.12 -3.42 5.81
C LEU A 19 -10.53 -3.58 7.20
N VAL A 20 -9.46 -2.84 7.47
CA VAL A 20 -8.76 -2.83 8.77
C VAL A 20 -9.06 -1.53 9.49
N ILE A 21 -9.46 -1.62 10.74
CA ILE A 21 -9.67 -0.47 11.62
C ILE A 21 -8.69 -0.56 12.77
N GLY A 22 -8.01 0.53 13.05
CA GLY A 22 -7.07 0.64 14.15
C GLY A 22 -7.11 2.02 14.80
N GLU A 23 -6.50 2.12 15.96
CA GLU A 23 -6.34 3.36 16.72
C GLU A 23 -4.91 3.55 17.22
N PHE A 24 -4.48 4.79 17.31
CA PHE A 24 -3.30 5.12 18.10
C PHE A 24 -3.72 5.36 19.55
N PHE A 25 -3.11 4.60 20.44
CA PHE A 25 -3.25 4.79 21.89
C PHE A 25 -1.86 4.76 22.53
N ASN A 26 -1.49 5.82 23.24
CA ASN A 26 -0.18 5.96 23.89
C ASN A 26 0.99 5.59 22.96
N THR A 27 1.06 6.17 21.77
CA THR A 27 2.11 5.93 20.76
C THR A 27 2.13 4.53 20.13
N ARG A 28 1.21 3.64 20.50
CA ARG A 28 1.07 2.31 19.90
C ARG A 28 -0.13 2.27 18.97
N PHE A 29 0.05 1.65 17.82
CA PHE A 29 -1.02 1.35 16.91
C PHE A 29 -1.65 0.00 17.28
N ASN A 30 -2.95 0.01 17.57
CA ASN A 30 -3.71 -1.19 17.91
C ASN A 30 -4.72 -1.47 16.82
N ILE A 31 -4.73 -2.69 16.30
CA ILE A 31 -5.76 -3.15 15.37
C ILE A 31 -7.01 -3.48 16.19
N ILE A 32 -8.11 -2.77 15.92
CA ILE A 32 -9.40 -2.98 16.57
C ILE A 32 -10.17 -4.08 15.85
N LYS A 33 -10.17 -4.03 14.50
CA LYS A 33 -10.97 -4.93 13.67
C LYS A 33 -10.36 -5.15 12.31
N VAL A 34 -10.49 -6.39 11.83
CA VAL A 34 -10.23 -6.77 10.44
C VAL A 34 -11.50 -7.40 9.90
N GLU A 35 -12.10 -6.78 8.89
CA GLU A 35 -13.20 -7.33 8.12
C GLU A 35 -12.69 -7.90 6.81
N ARG A 36 -13.20 -9.08 6.43
CA ARG A 36 -12.90 -9.75 5.18
C ARG A 36 -14.19 -10.14 4.49
N VAL A 37 -14.40 -9.64 3.29
CA VAL A 37 -15.61 -9.88 2.51
C VAL A 37 -15.20 -10.47 1.17
N PRO A 38 -15.70 -11.66 0.81
CA PRO A 38 -15.48 -12.25 -0.51
C PRO A 38 -15.96 -11.28 -1.60
N CYS A 39 -15.18 -11.17 -2.68
CA CYS A 39 -15.48 -10.32 -3.81
C CYS A 39 -15.19 -11.03 -5.12
N SER A 40 -16.19 -11.11 -6.00
CA SER A 40 -16.04 -11.64 -7.34
C SER A 40 -15.73 -10.57 -8.39
N GLY A 41 -15.77 -9.31 -7.98
CA GLY A 41 -15.62 -8.15 -8.89
C GLY A 41 -14.18 -7.71 -9.13
N LEU A 42 -13.19 -8.42 -8.58
CA LEU A 42 -11.78 -8.12 -8.72
C LEU A 42 -10.98 -9.39 -9.00
N SER A 43 -10.04 -9.30 -9.91
CA SER A 43 -9.03 -10.32 -10.18
C SER A 43 -7.63 -9.71 -10.14
N TYR A 44 -6.60 -10.53 -10.25
CA TYR A 44 -5.22 -10.05 -10.37
C TYR A 44 -4.96 -9.21 -11.64
N ASN A 45 -5.86 -9.26 -12.63
CA ASN A 45 -5.80 -8.46 -13.86
C ASN A 45 -6.59 -7.14 -13.79
N GLY A 46 -7.23 -6.85 -12.66
CA GLY A 46 -8.02 -5.63 -12.47
C GLY A 46 -9.47 -5.88 -12.09
N ILE A 47 -10.29 -4.84 -12.21
CA ILE A 47 -11.71 -4.86 -11.86
C ILE A 47 -12.50 -5.53 -12.98
N THR A 48 -13.19 -6.62 -12.65
CA THR A 48 -14.01 -7.40 -13.58
C THR A 48 -15.50 -7.05 -13.47
N ASP A 49 -15.97 -6.67 -12.28
CA ASP A 49 -17.34 -6.22 -12.02
C ASP A 49 -17.34 -5.14 -10.93
N GLN A 50 -17.57 -3.89 -11.35
CA GLN A 50 -17.59 -2.74 -10.43
C GLN A 50 -18.75 -2.82 -9.42
N GLN A 51 -19.93 -3.36 -9.80
CA GLN A 51 -21.08 -3.44 -8.90
C GLN A 51 -20.85 -4.48 -7.80
N ALA A 52 -20.30 -5.63 -8.14
CA ALA A 52 -19.91 -6.65 -7.17
C ALA A 52 -18.86 -6.10 -6.19
N LEU A 53 -17.86 -5.38 -6.68
CA LEU A 53 -16.83 -4.76 -5.85
C LEU A 53 -17.43 -3.71 -4.91
N ILE A 54 -18.26 -2.79 -5.41
CA ILE A 54 -18.95 -1.78 -4.61
C ILE A 54 -19.82 -2.45 -3.53
N GLY A 55 -20.54 -3.54 -3.87
CA GLY A 55 -21.34 -4.32 -2.94
C GLY A 55 -20.52 -4.91 -1.79
N SER A 56 -19.37 -5.50 -2.10
CA SER A 56 -18.45 -6.07 -1.11
C SER A 56 -17.84 -5.00 -0.20
N ILE A 57 -17.49 -3.83 -0.75
CA ILE A 57 -16.99 -2.69 0.05
C ILE A 57 -18.07 -2.17 1.00
N LYS A 58 -19.32 -2.01 0.53
CA LYS A 58 -20.46 -1.61 1.39
C LYS A 58 -20.69 -2.61 2.52
N GLN A 59 -20.60 -3.90 2.22
CA GLN A 59 -20.76 -4.96 3.22
C GLN A 59 -19.66 -4.88 4.29
N ALA A 60 -18.40 -4.70 3.90
CA ALA A 60 -17.28 -4.53 4.82
C ALA A 60 -17.47 -3.31 5.73
N ALA A 61 -17.87 -2.17 5.17
CA ALA A 61 -18.11 -0.94 5.92
C ALA A 61 -19.29 -1.08 6.89
N ALA A 62 -20.39 -1.74 6.48
CA ALA A 62 -21.55 -1.99 7.32
C ALA A 62 -21.24 -2.94 8.48
N SER A 63 -20.45 -3.99 8.24
CA SER A 63 -19.98 -4.92 9.26
C SER A 63 -19.09 -4.21 10.29
N ALA A 64 -18.15 -3.42 9.83
CA ALA A 64 -17.27 -2.61 10.67
C ALA A 64 -18.05 -1.65 11.57
N LYS A 65 -19.06 -0.96 11.03
CA LYS A 65 -19.94 -0.05 11.80
C LYS A 65 -20.64 -0.76 12.96
N LYS A 66 -21.15 -1.97 12.75
CA LYS A 66 -21.84 -2.74 13.80
C LYS A 66 -20.93 -3.07 14.98
N MET A 67 -19.63 -3.27 14.72
CA MET A 67 -18.68 -3.72 15.73
C MET A 67 -18.02 -2.56 16.48
N VAL A 68 -17.66 -1.50 15.76
CA VAL A 68 -16.91 -0.36 16.34
C VAL A 68 -17.86 0.68 16.95
N GLY A 69 -19.15 0.61 16.65
CA GLY A 69 -20.17 1.56 17.14
C GLY A 69 -20.08 2.94 16.47
N ALA A 70 -19.14 3.14 15.55
CA ALA A 70 -18.97 4.37 14.79
C ALA A 70 -18.92 4.06 13.29
N SER A 71 -19.46 4.94 12.45
CA SER A 71 -19.36 4.79 11.00
C SER A 71 -17.96 5.15 10.52
N VAL A 72 -17.31 4.22 9.83
CA VAL A 72 -16.13 4.54 9.03
C VAL A 72 -16.59 5.38 7.83
N GLN A 73 -16.13 6.62 7.75
CA GLN A 73 -16.46 7.53 6.65
C GLN A 73 -15.27 7.77 5.73
N GLN A 74 -14.06 7.61 6.26
CA GLN A 74 -12.80 7.91 5.59
C GLN A 74 -11.87 6.71 5.65
N VAL A 75 -11.20 6.42 4.55
CA VAL A 75 -10.28 5.29 4.44
C VAL A 75 -9.00 5.67 3.73
N ILE A 76 -7.93 4.99 4.08
CA ILE A 76 -6.70 4.93 3.32
C ILE A 76 -6.83 3.73 2.37
N LEU A 77 -6.61 3.94 1.08
CA LEU A 77 -6.77 2.90 0.07
C LEU A 77 -5.43 2.26 -0.26
N ALA A 78 -5.32 0.95 -0.04
CA ALA A 78 -4.20 0.17 -0.54
C ALA A 78 -4.48 -0.27 -1.98
N ILE A 79 -3.65 0.18 -2.92
CA ILE A 79 -3.73 -0.25 -4.31
C ILE A 79 -2.80 -1.45 -4.51
N PRO A 80 -3.31 -2.58 -5.06
CA PRO A 80 -2.49 -3.70 -5.48
C PRO A 80 -1.38 -3.28 -6.45
N ALA A 81 -0.24 -3.94 -6.39
CA ALA A 81 0.95 -3.61 -7.20
C ALA A 81 0.79 -3.91 -8.70
N PHE A 82 -0.39 -3.67 -9.25
CA PHE A 82 -0.69 -3.83 -10.68
C PHE A 82 -0.01 -2.71 -11.49
N ASN A 83 0.95 -3.09 -12.34
CA ASN A 83 1.75 -2.16 -13.14
C ASN A 83 2.40 -1.02 -12.33
N LEU A 84 2.79 -1.32 -11.07
CA LEU A 84 3.46 -0.34 -10.22
C LEU A 84 4.82 0.03 -10.78
N LYS A 85 5.06 1.33 -10.93
CA LYS A 85 6.32 1.90 -11.43
C LYS A 85 6.88 2.88 -10.43
N ARG A 86 8.21 3.00 -10.40
CA ARG A 86 8.91 4.03 -9.64
C ARG A 86 9.62 4.99 -10.59
N ILE A 87 9.43 6.27 -10.37
CA ILE A 87 10.21 7.34 -11.00
C ILE A 87 11.05 7.99 -9.90
N SER A 88 12.38 7.91 -10.02
CA SER A 88 13.31 8.49 -9.06
C SER A 88 13.86 9.78 -9.61
N LEU A 89 13.81 10.84 -8.82
CA LEU A 89 14.31 12.15 -9.22
C LEU A 89 14.89 12.92 -8.04
N LYS A 90 15.62 13.99 -8.35
CA LYS A 90 16.09 14.96 -7.37
C LYS A 90 15.34 16.26 -7.59
N SER A 91 14.74 16.78 -6.53
CA SER A 91 14.12 18.09 -6.53
C SER A 91 14.99 19.04 -5.75
N THR A 92 15.34 20.17 -6.36
CA THR A 92 16.15 21.22 -5.73
C THR A 92 15.27 22.47 -5.56
N VAL A 93 15.29 23.04 -4.36
CA VAL A 93 14.65 24.31 -4.04
C VAL A 93 15.66 25.25 -3.39
N ASP A 94 15.60 26.52 -3.74
CA ASP A 94 16.37 27.57 -3.11
C ASP A 94 15.67 27.96 -1.80
N ILE A 95 16.46 28.25 -0.77
CA ILE A 95 15.93 28.66 0.53
C ILE A 95 15.93 30.16 0.58
N GLU A 96 14.78 30.79 0.38
CA GLU A 96 14.57 32.22 0.26
C GLU A 96 14.32 32.95 1.60
N GLY A 97 14.29 32.21 2.73
CA GLY A 97 14.04 32.76 4.05
C GLY A 97 15.15 33.71 4.48
N ILE A 98 14.80 34.78 5.21
CA ILE A 98 15.73 35.86 5.71
C ILE A 98 16.93 35.23 6.44
N ASP A 99 16.73 34.10 7.11
CA ASP A 99 17.76 33.39 7.88
C ASP A 99 18.41 32.23 7.11
N GLY A 100 18.02 31.95 5.87
CA GLY A 100 18.49 30.81 5.09
C GLY A 100 18.21 29.43 5.75
N THR A 101 17.17 29.36 6.55
CA THR A 101 16.85 28.20 7.38
C THR A 101 15.79 27.32 6.73
N VAL A 102 16.05 26.02 6.62
CA VAL A 102 15.10 25.06 6.05
C VAL A 102 13.82 24.97 6.88
N THR A 103 12.70 25.14 6.22
CA THR A 103 11.35 25.04 6.78
C THR A 103 10.58 23.84 6.20
N ILE A 104 9.45 23.51 6.83
CA ILE A 104 8.55 22.47 6.27
C ILE A 104 7.96 22.91 4.92
N GLN A 105 7.85 24.23 4.69
CA GLN A 105 7.37 24.75 3.42
C GLN A 105 8.35 24.49 2.28
N ASP A 106 9.64 24.55 2.51
CA ASP A 106 10.67 24.25 1.51
C ASP A 106 10.63 22.79 1.11
N VAL A 107 10.42 21.90 2.09
CA VAL A 107 10.21 20.46 1.82
C VAL A 107 8.95 20.24 0.97
N ARG A 108 7.83 20.91 1.31
CA ARG A 108 6.61 20.85 0.52
C ARG A 108 6.79 21.38 -0.90
N ASN A 109 7.54 22.44 -1.07
CA ASN A 109 7.86 23.02 -2.38
C ASN A 109 8.70 22.05 -3.21
N ALA A 110 9.67 21.37 -2.60
CA ALA A 110 10.46 20.34 -3.26
C ALA A 110 9.59 19.15 -3.71
N ILE A 111 8.68 18.69 -2.87
CA ILE A 111 7.72 17.62 -3.20
C ILE A 111 6.83 18.08 -4.35
N LYS A 112 6.19 19.23 -4.25
CA LYS A 112 5.30 19.78 -5.29
C LYS A 112 6.01 19.93 -6.64
N LYS A 113 7.27 20.37 -6.63
CA LYS A 113 8.09 20.46 -7.84
C LYS A 113 8.36 19.08 -8.46
N ALA A 114 8.61 18.07 -7.62
CA ALA A 114 8.79 16.69 -8.07
C ALA A 114 7.51 16.08 -8.68
N GLU A 115 6.36 16.34 -8.05
CA GLU A 115 5.06 15.83 -8.49
C GLU A 115 4.57 16.46 -9.81
N ALA A 116 5.11 17.62 -10.17
CA ALA A 116 4.82 18.29 -11.45
C ALA A 116 5.52 17.63 -12.65
N VAL A 117 6.35 16.62 -12.45
CA VAL A 117 7.05 15.94 -13.55
C VAL A 117 6.04 15.14 -14.39
N ASN A 118 6.31 15.03 -15.70
CA ASN A 118 5.49 14.19 -16.57
C ASN A 118 5.73 12.70 -16.26
N ILE A 119 4.73 12.05 -15.72
CA ILE A 119 4.74 10.62 -15.36
C ILE A 119 4.14 9.72 -16.46
N GLY A 120 3.71 10.32 -17.59
CA GLY A 120 3.01 9.63 -18.69
C GLY A 120 1.49 9.61 -18.51
N ASN A 121 0.78 9.56 -19.64
CA ASN A 121 -0.68 9.67 -19.65
C ASN A 121 -1.41 8.47 -19.02
N ASP A 122 -0.82 7.30 -19.10
CA ASP A 122 -1.39 6.04 -18.58
C ASP A 122 -1.05 5.77 -17.12
N SER A 123 -0.33 6.70 -16.47
CA SER A 123 0.10 6.56 -15.08
C SER A 123 -0.65 7.52 -14.16
N ALA A 124 -0.95 7.10 -12.95
CA ALA A 124 -1.42 7.93 -11.86
C ALA A 124 -0.40 7.90 -10.72
N LEU A 125 -0.01 9.07 -10.22
CA LEU A 125 0.78 9.16 -9.00
C LEU A 125 -0.09 8.72 -7.82
N ILE A 126 0.38 7.71 -7.09
CA ILE A 126 -0.33 7.18 -5.93
C ILE A 126 0.40 7.45 -4.62
N GLN A 127 1.73 7.63 -4.68
CA GLN A 127 2.50 7.89 -3.47
C GLN A 127 3.81 8.62 -3.80
N THR A 128 4.13 9.62 -2.98
CA THR A 128 5.42 10.34 -3.02
C THR A 128 6.25 9.96 -1.81
N VAL A 129 7.48 9.52 -2.03
CA VAL A 129 8.38 9.06 -0.97
C VAL A 129 9.64 9.91 -0.98
N CYS A 130 9.85 10.70 0.09
CA CYS A 130 11.12 11.36 0.32
C CYS A 130 12.14 10.33 0.82
N VAL A 131 13.20 10.13 0.06
CA VAL A 131 14.22 9.11 0.34
C VAL A 131 15.31 9.66 1.25
N LYS A 132 15.82 10.84 0.90
CA LYS A 132 16.86 11.55 1.65
C LYS A 132 16.90 13.02 1.28
N TYR A 133 17.50 13.79 2.16
CA TYR A 133 17.69 15.23 2.03
C TYR A 133 19.20 15.53 1.97
N THR A 134 19.60 16.50 1.18
CA THR A 134 20.99 16.98 1.13
C THR A 134 21.01 18.47 1.40
N VAL A 135 21.78 18.87 2.41
CA VAL A 135 22.01 20.24 2.85
C VAL A 135 23.51 20.46 2.96
N ASN A 136 24.05 21.48 2.30
CA ASN A 136 25.50 21.80 2.32
C ASN A 136 26.40 20.58 2.00
N GLY A 137 25.97 19.71 1.08
CA GLY A 137 26.70 18.49 0.71
C GLY A 137 26.52 17.30 1.68
N MET A 138 25.94 17.50 2.85
CA MET A 138 25.65 16.43 3.81
C MET A 138 24.27 15.83 3.55
N THR A 139 24.20 14.49 3.63
CA THR A 139 22.97 13.73 3.35
C THR A 139 22.38 13.18 4.62
N THR A 140 21.07 13.33 4.81
CA THR A 140 20.30 12.80 5.94
C THR A 140 19.00 12.16 5.47
N ARG A 141 18.45 11.22 6.23
CA ARG A 141 17.09 10.66 6.03
C ARG A 141 16.03 11.40 6.86
N ARG A 142 16.45 12.21 7.83
CA ARG A 142 15.54 13.06 8.62
C ARG A 142 15.36 14.38 7.92
N ILE A 143 14.15 14.96 8.04
CA ILE A 143 13.87 16.29 7.51
C ILE A 143 14.79 17.28 8.23
N PRO A 144 15.63 18.05 7.51
CA PRO A 144 16.64 18.91 8.10
C PRO A 144 16.06 20.28 8.52
N LEU A 145 14.98 20.27 9.32
CA LEU A 145 14.36 21.51 9.79
C LEU A 145 15.32 22.31 10.67
N GLY A 146 15.39 23.61 10.42
CA GLY A 146 16.25 24.53 11.19
C GLY A 146 17.71 24.55 10.72
N GLU A 147 18.13 23.71 9.78
CA GLU A 147 19.47 23.78 9.20
C GLU A 147 19.59 24.95 8.22
N LYS A 148 20.73 25.65 8.24
CA LYS A 148 21.01 26.79 7.35
C LYS A 148 21.65 26.30 6.06
N CYS A 149 21.08 26.71 4.92
CA CYS A 149 21.65 26.44 3.59
C CYS A 149 21.07 27.42 2.56
N SER A 150 21.72 27.48 1.39
CA SER A 150 21.18 28.20 0.23
C SER A 150 20.22 27.33 -0.59
N GLN A 151 20.44 26.02 -0.58
CA GLN A 151 19.64 25.06 -1.36
C GLN A 151 19.37 23.80 -0.56
N LEU A 152 18.13 23.31 -0.66
CA LEU A 152 17.72 21.99 -0.21
C LEU A 152 17.55 21.08 -1.43
N ILE A 153 18.23 19.93 -1.43
CA ILE A 153 18.04 18.88 -2.43
C ILE A 153 17.31 17.71 -1.77
N VAL A 154 16.22 17.27 -2.38
CA VAL A 154 15.43 16.12 -1.91
C VAL A 154 15.46 15.03 -2.98
N ASP A 155 15.97 13.87 -2.63
CA ASP A 155 15.81 12.67 -3.46
C ASP A 155 14.40 12.10 -3.21
N ILE A 156 13.63 11.96 -4.28
CA ILE A 156 12.20 11.60 -4.22
C ILE A 156 11.95 10.41 -5.14
N ASP A 157 11.18 9.47 -4.66
CA ASP A 157 10.56 8.42 -5.46
C ASP A 157 9.06 8.70 -5.62
N LEU A 158 8.61 8.78 -6.86
CA LEU A 158 7.19 8.80 -7.21
C LEU A 158 6.77 7.37 -7.53
N LEU A 159 5.83 6.82 -6.78
CA LEU A 159 5.21 5.54 -7.07
C LEU A 159 3.94 5.78 -7.88
N CYS A 160 3.89 5.17 -9.05
CA CYS A 160 2.82 5.35 -10.01
C CYS A 160 2.18 4.01 -10.35
N ALA A 161 0.85 3.97 -10.39
CA ALA A 161 0.08 2.82 -10.82
C ALA A 161 -0.55 3.06 -12.19
N ASP A 162 -1.15 2.02 -12.77
CA ASP A 162 -2.03 2.18 -13.94
C ASP A 162 -3.14 3.18 -13.62
N ARG A 163 -3.28 4.22 -14.45
CA ARG A 163 -4.22 5.32 -14.22
C ARG A 163 -5.66 4.81 -14.17
N LYS A 164 -6.05 4.04 -15.17
CA LYS A 164 -7.44 3.56 -15.27
C LYS A 164 -7.80 2.71 -14.06
N PHE A 165 -6.94 1.76 -13.70
CA PHE A 165 -7.17 0.89 -12.55
C PHE A 165 -7.28 1.68 -11.24
N ALA A 166 -6.34 2.62 -10.99
CA ALA A 166 -6.34 3.44 -9.78
C ALA A 166 -7.62 4.28 -9.65
N TYR A 167 -8.04 4.95 -10.73
CA TYR A 167 -9.26 5.75 -10.74
C TYR A 167 -10.53 4.92 -10.60
N ASP A 168 -10.61 3.78 -11.28
CA ASP A 168 -11.76 2.88 -11.19
C ASP A 168 -11.89 2.35 -9.75
N LEU A 169 -10.79 2.00 -9.10
CA LEU A 169 -10.79 1.51 -7.73
C LEU A 169 -11.22 2.59 -6.73
N VAL A 170 -10.65 3.80 -6.82
CA VAL A 170 -11.09 4.96 -6.02
C VAL A 170 -12.58 5.21 -6.22
N THR A 171 -13.05 5.21 -7.46
CA THR A 171 -14.46 5.41 -7.80
C THR A 171 -15.36 4.34 -7.15
N CYS A 172 -14.94 3.07 -7.12
CA CYS A 172 -15.71 2.02 -6.46
C CYS A 172 -15.80 2.25 -4.95
N VAL A 173 -14.70 2.66 -4.30
CA VAL A 173 -14.66 2.97 -2.87
C VAL A 173 -15.58 4.15 -2.55
N GLU A 174 -15.53 5.21 -3.33
CA GLU A 174 -16.36 6.40 -3.14
C GLU A 174 -17.86 6.13 -3.41
N LYS A 175 -18.20 5.37 -4.44
CA LYS A 175 -19.57 4.90 -4.70
C LYS A 175 -20.09 3.95 -3.62
N ALA A 176 -19.22 3.32 -2.87
CA ALA A 176 -19.58 2.55 -1.69
C ALA A 176 -19.91 3.43 -0.46
N GLY A 177 -19.67 4.75 -0.54
CA GLY A 177 -19.96 5.72 0.52
C GLY A 177 -18.77 5.99 1.44
N LEU A 178 -17.57 5.64 1.04
CA LEU A 178 -16.32 5.89 1.79
C LEU A 178 -15.50 6.97 1.07
N LYS A 179 -14.98 7.94 1.81
CA LYS A 179 -14.08 8.96 1.26
C LYS A 179 -12.64 8.44 1.30
N VAL A 180 -11.95 8.42 0.16
CA VAL A 180 -10.53 8.10 0.11
C VAL A 180 -9.74 9.32 0.55
N MET A 181 -8.96 9.17 1.63
CA MET A 181 -8.13 10.24 2.21
C MET A 181 -6.71 10.20 1.72
N ASP A 182 -6.21 9.01 1.48
CA ASP A 182 -4.86 8.77 1.01
C ASP A 182 -4.78 7.43 0.28
N ILE A 183 -3.74 7.25 -0.51
CA ILE A 183 -3.52 6.05 -1.33
C ILE A 183 -2.07 5.59 -1.14
N PHE A 184 -1.87 4.29 -1.04
CA PHE A 184 -0.53 3.72 -1.05
C PHE A 184 -0.47 2.37 -1.79
N ALA A 185 0.74 2.00 -2.22
CA ALA A 185 0.98 0.69 -2.83
C ALA A 185 1.09 -0.38 -1.74
N ASP A 186 0.25 -1.42 -1.83
CA ASP A 186 0.18 -2.51 -0.86
C ASP A 186 1.53 -3.20 -0.63
N ILE A 187 2.18 -3.61 -1.71
CA ILE A 187 3.47 -4.32 -1.66
C ILE A 187 4.60 -3.47 -1.06
N TYR A 188 4.55 -2.15 -1.30
CA TYR A 188 5.51 -1.23 -0.70
C TYR A 188 5.28 -1.08 0.80
N ALA A 189 4.02 -0.96 1.22
CA ALA A 189 3.65 -0.86 2.63
C ALA A 189 4.07 -2.11 3.42
N VAL A 190 3.77 -3.31 2.89
CA VAL A 190 4.19 -4.60 3.49
C VAL A 190 5.71 -4.69 3.57
N GLY A 191 6.42 -4.33 2.51
CA GLY A 191 7.89 -4.36 2.50
C GLY A 191 8.52 -3.35 3.45
N LYS A 192 7.90 -2.19 3.66
CA LYS A 192 8.35 -1.20 4.65
C LYS A 192 8.16 -1.71 6.07
N GLU A 193 7.02 -2.31 6.37
CA GLU A 193 6.74 -2.89 7.68
C GLU A 193 7.69 -4.05 8.00
N ALA A 194 7.91 -4.97 7.06
CA ALA A 194 8.86 -6.06 7.21
C ALA A 194 10.29 -5.55 7.47
N ALA A 195 10.73 -4.50 6.77
CA ALA A 195 12.04 -3.89 6.97
C ALA A 195 12.20 -3.25 8.36
N LEU A 196 11.13 -2.64 8.89
CA LEU A 196 11.12 -2.06 10.24
C LEU A 196 11.22 -3.14 11.31
N PHE A 197 10.49 -4.25 11.13
CA PHE A 197 10.47 -5.35 12.08
C PHE A 197 11.85 -5.99 12.23
N GLU A 198 12.61 -6.11 11.13
CA GLU A 198 13.94 -6.72 11.12
C GLU A 198 15.09 -5.73 11.36
N GLN A 199 14.81 -4.45 11.61
CA GLN A 199 15.81 -3.37 11.71
C GLN A 199 16.75 -3.30 10.49
N SER A 200 16.26 -3.71 9.32
CA SER A 200 17.06 -3.92 8.12
C SER A 200 16.75 -2.92 7.00
N VAL A 201 16.59 -1.64 7.35
CA VAL A 201 16.24 -0.56 6.38
C VAL A 201 17.22 -0.49 5.18
N ASP A 202 18.46 -0.96 5.36
CA ASP A 202 19.49 -0.93 4.32
C ASP A 202 19.62 -2.24 3.53
N ARG A 203 18.82 -3.25 3.85
CA ARG A 203 18.85 -4.55 3.17
C ARG A 203 17.91 -4.62 1.97
N GLN A 204 18.01 -5.73 1.25
CA GLN A 204 17.02 -6.15 0.27
C GLN A 204 15.90 -6.88 0.99
N VAL A 205 14.65 -6.53 0.66
CA VAL A 205 13.46 -7.22 1.15
C VAL A 205 12.69 -7.72 -0.07
N ILE A 206 12.45 -9.01 -0.10
CA ILE A 206 11.55 -9.63 -1.08
C ILE A 206 10.24 -9.92 -0.37
N VAL A 207 9.15 -9.38 -0.90
CA VAL A 207 7.80 -9.61 -0.43
C VAL A 207 7.11 -10.58 -1.38
N LEU A 208 6.62 -11.69 -0.83
CA LEU A 208 5.76 -12.64 -1.52
C LEU A 208 4.35 -12.49 -0.97
N LYS A 209 3.42 -11.99 -1.78
CA LYS A 209 2.00 -11.91 -1.45
C LYS A 209 1.28 -13.00 -2.24
N VAL A 210 1.09 -14.16 -1.61
CA VAL A 210 0.43 -15.32 -2.23
C VAL A 210 -1.06 -15.20 -1.98
N GLU A 211 -1.84 -15.01 -3.04
CA GLU A 211 -3.29 -14.89 -3.00
C GLU A 211 -3.94 -16.11 -3.66
N ARG A 212 -5.22 -16.04 -3.96
CA ARG A 212 -5.95 -17.19 -4.50
C ARG A 212 -5.48 -17.58 -5.91
N ASP A 213 -5.49 -16.64 -6.84
CA ASP A 213 -5.25 -16.91 -8.27
C ASP A 213 -3.92 -16.31 -8.75
N ALA A 214 -3.25 -15.54 -7.90
CA ALA A 214 -1.97 -14.92 -8.24
C ALA A 214 -1.02 -14.80 -7.05
N THR A 215 0.26 -14.62 -7.36
CA THR A 215 1.30 -14.29 -6.41
C THR A 215 1.98 -13.01 -6.85
N THR A 216 1.94 -11.98 -6.01
CA THR A 216 2.69 -10.74 -6.24
C THR A 216 4.06 -10.85 -5.58
N LEU A 217 5.10 -10.62 -6.39
CA LEU A 217 6.47 -10.48 -5.93
C LEU A 217 6.82 -8.99 -5.88
N GLY A 218 7.32 -8.51 -4.77
CA GLY A 218 7.83 -7.16 -4.61
C GLY A 218 9.26 -7.17 -4.12
N LEU A 219 10.09 -6.31 -4.69
CA LEU A 219 11.48 -6.11 -4.28
C LEU A 219 11.64 -4.69 -3.73
N LEU A 220 12.13 -4.58 -2.50
CA LEU A 220 12.61 -3.35 -1.93
C LEU A 220 14.14 -3.43 -1.77
N TYR A 221 14.82 -2.36 -2.12
CA TYR A 221 16.26 -2.21 -1.94
C TYR A 221 16.56 -0.94 -1.16
N LYS A 222 17.23 -1.07 -0.03
CA LYS A 222 17.53 0.05 0.88
C LYS A 222 16.28 0.87 1.26
N GLY A 223 15.17 0.17 1.54
CA GLY A 223 13.91 0.78 1.91
C GLY A 223 13.14 1.46 0.77
N ARG A 224 13.59 1.32 -0.48
CA ARG A 224 12.97 1.88 -1.68
C ARG A 224 12.33 0.78 -2.50
N PHE A 225 11.15 1.02 -3.04
CA PHE A 225 10.56 0.10 -4.02
C PHE A 225 11.46 -0.01 -5.24
N ALA A 226 11.84 -1.21 -5.63
CA ALA A 226 12.69 -1.45 -6.80
C ALA A 226 11.89 -1.98 -7.98
N ALA A 227 11.09 -3.01 -7.78
CA ALA A 227 10.27 -3.63 -8.82
C ALA A 227 9.15 -4.47 -8.18
N SER A 228 8.12 -4.77 -8.96
CA SER A 228 7.15 -5.82 -8.66
C SER A 228 6.76 -6.57 -9.92
N THR A 229 6.30 -7.80 -9.74
CA THR A 229 5.70 -8.60 -10.79
C THR A 229 4.60 -9.46 -10.23
N ILE A 230 3.64 -9.84 -11.08
CA ILE A 230 2.52 -10.71 -10.71
C ILE A 230 2.66 -12.00 -11.51
N LEU A 231 2.64 -13.11 -10.79
CA LEU A 231 2.58 -14.45 -11.35
C LEU A 231 1.13 -14.93 -11.30
N ALA A 232 0.59 -15.40 -12.43
CA ALA A 232 -0.77 -15.99 -12.52
C ALA A 232 -0.78 -17.40 -11.88
N MET A 233 -0.32 -17.50 -10.65
CA MET A 233 -0.26 -18.72 -9.86
C MET A 233 -0.44 -18.35 -8.38
N GLY A 234 -1.40 -18.98 -7.72
CA GLY A 234 -1.71 -18.74 -6.32
C GLY A 234 -2.12 -20.03 -5.59
N LEU A 235 -2.66 -19.86 -4.38
CA LEU A 235 -3.12 -20.98 -3.55
C LEU A 235 -4.21 -21.83 -4.23
N GLY A 236 -5.03 -21.21 -5.08
CA GLY A 236 -6.06 -21.92 -5.85
C GLY A 236 -5.49 -22.96 -6.80
N ASN A 237 -4.34 -22.69 -7.44
CA ASN A 237 -3.66 -23.64 -8.29
C ASN A 237 -3.15 -24.86 -7.49
N ILE A 238 -2.57 -24.61 -6.31
CA ILE A 238 -2.13 -25.68 -5.41
C ILE A 238 -3.33 -26.51 -4.95
N ALA A 239 -4.40 -25.84 -4.55
CA ALA A 239 -5.62 -26.51 -4.10
C ALA A 239 -6.27 -27.33 -5.23
N SER A 240 -6.33 -26.81 -6.46
CA SER A 240 -6.87 -27.54 -7.61
C SER A 240 -6.04 -28.79 -7.94
N ALA A 241 -4.71 -28.67 -7.92
CA ALA A 241 -3.83 -29.82 -8.13
C ALA A 241 -4.02 -30.90 -7.04
N ALA A 242 -4.25 -30.50 -5.79
CA ALA A 242 -4.54 -31.44 -4.71
C ALA A 242 -5.93 -32.09 -4.85
N VAL A 243 -6.94 -31.34 -5.28
CA VAL A 243 -8.26 -31.89 -5.62
C VAL A 243 -8.13 -32.98 -6.68
N GLU A 244 -7.42 -32.70 -7.76
CA GLU A 244 -7.20 -33.64 -8.86
C GLU A 244 -6.44 -34.89 -8.41
N LYS A 245 -5.35 -34.68 -7.63
CA LYS A 245 -4.48 -35.78 -7.20
C LYS A 245 -5.13 -36.70 -6.16
N TYR A 246 -5.90 -36.12 -5.22
CA TYR A 246 -6.39 -36.86 -4.05
C TYR A 246 -7.91 -37.14 -4.08
N GLY A 247 -8.65 -36.61 -5.06
CA GLY A 247 -10.10 -36.81 -5.20
C GLY A 247 -10.94 -36.20 -4.07
N ILE A 248 -10.38 -35.23 -3.31
CA ILE A 248 -11.07 -34.56 -2.20
C ILE A 248 -11.62 -33.19 -2.66
N ASN A 249 -12.70 -32.73 -2.03
CA ASN A 249 -13.31 -31.46 -2.44
C ASN A 249 -12.45 -30.27 -2.08
N MET A 250 -12.59 -29.15 -2.83
CA MET A 250 -11.82 -27.94 -2.69
C MET A 250 -11.82 -27.35 -1.25
N LYS A 251 -12.98 -27.42 -0.57
CA LYS A 251 -13.10 -26.92 0.80
C LYS A 251 -12.18 -27.68 1.75
N ASN A 252 -12.17 -29.01 1.65
CA ASN A 252 -11.31 -29.85 2.50
C ASN A 252 -9.83 -29.65 2.18
N VAL A 253 -9.48 -29.43 0.90
CA VAL A 253 -8.10 -29.10 0.51
C VAL A 253 -7.65 -27.78 1.14
N ILE A 254 -8.48 -26.74 1.07
CA ILE A 254 -8.15 -25.43 1.67
C ILE A 254 -7.94 -25.58 3.19
N GLU A 255 -8.79 -26.33 3.88
CA GLU A 255 -8.62 -26.60 5.32
C GLU A 255 -7.33 -27.41 5.60
N LEU A 256 -7.00 -28.39 4.79
CA LEU A 256 -5.74 -29.14 4.91
C LEU A 256 -4.52 -28.23 4.70
N ILE A 257 -4.51 -27.39 3.68
CA ILE A 257 -3.43 -26.44 3.44
C ILE A 257 -3.27 -25.50 4.65
N LYS A 258 -4.38 -25.00 5.17
CA LYS A 258 -4.39 -24.05 6.28
C LYS A 258 -3.85 -24.64 7.60
N TYR A 259 -4.19 -25.89 7.90
CA TYR A 259 -3.91 -26.45 9.23
C TYR A 259 -2.85 -27.55 9.24
N SER A 260 -2.58 -28.18 8.12
CA SER A 260 -1.76 -29.39 8.08
C SER A 260 -0.64 -29.35 7.05
N ALA A 261 -0.55 -28.33 6.21
CA ALA A 261 0.50 -28.25 5.21
C ALA A 261 1.87 -28.05 5.92
N ARG A 262 2.80 -28.94 5.62
CA ARG A 262 4.19 -28.86 6.04
C ARG A 262 5.07 -28.96 4.80
N LEU A 263 6.19 -28.24 4.81
CA LEU A 263 7.26 -28.47 3.86
C LEU A 263 8.04 -29.67 4.37
N ASP A 264 8.04 -30.77 3.61
CA ASP A 264 8.92 -31.88 3.91
C ASP A 264 10.36 -31.42 3.78
N GLN A 265 11.13 -31.59 4.85
CA GLN A 265 12.57 -31.41 4.79
C GLN A 265 13.13 -32.71 4.18
N THR A 266 13.31 -32.72 2.86
CA THR A 266 14.11 -33.72 2.16
C THR A 266 15.54 -33.26 2.04
#